data_b8e88ca91571fe961232411da890aa4a
#
_entry.id   b8e88ca91571fe961232411da890aa4a
#
_cell.length_a   1.000
_cell.length_b   1.000
_cell.length_c   1.000
_cell.angle_alpha   90.00
_cell.angle_beta   90.00
_cell.angle_gamma   90.00
#
_symmetry.space_group_name_H-M   'P 1'
#
loop_
_entity.id
_entity.type
_entity.pdbx_description
1 polymer ?
#
loop_
_entity_poly.entity_id
_entity_poly.type
_entity_poly.pdbx_seq_one_letter_code
_entity_poly.pdbx_strand_id
1 'polypeptide(L)'
;MFHLAALYNLAVPVETAQRVNVDGTGNVLELCLAAEGLERLAYVSTAYVAGQRTGLVYEHELVMGQDWKNHYESTKFQAEVWVRELMHRVPTTILRPAIVVGDSRDGATEKFDGPYYLLRAIARAHRARRPIAQFGRSDASFNVVPVDFVVAAMAAVARDPAATGETLHLVDPDPLSTNELLRLVSEEYAGRAPRGRVPPGLVAAALRVPAMRELMGGTPRESIAYLNHRVTFDARRAVELLTAHGLRPPRFPDYVGAMVRFFSAHEHDPAFTPR
;
A
#
# COMPACT_ATOMS: atom_id res chain seq x y z
N MET A 1 5.61 -4.25 -21.72
CA MET A 1 4.33 -3.58 -21.35
C MET A 1 4.25 -3.40 -19.84
N PHE A 2 3.66 -2.29 -19.34
CA PHE A 2 3.37 -2.10 -17.91
C PHE A 2 1.85 -2.04 -17.70
N HIS A 3 1.33 -2.83 -16.77
CA HIS A 3 -0.07 -2.82 -16.39
C HIS A 3 -0.24 -2.43 -14.92
N LEU A 4 -0.58 -1.14 -14.70
CA LEU A 4 -0.82 -0.54 -13.38
C LEU A 4 -2.29 -0.18 -13.18
N ALA A 5 -3.09 -0.22 -14.26
CA ALA A 5 -4.48 0.22 -14.22
C ALA A 5 -5.28 -0.64 -13.23
N ALA A 6 -5.77 -0.01 -12.19
CA ALA A 6 -6.63 -0.61 -11.20
C ALA A 6 -7.46 0.47 -10.51
N LEU A 7 -8.67 0.14 -10.10
CA LEU A 7 -9.48 0.99 -9.26
C LEU A 7 -9.13 0.70 -7.80
N TYR A 8 -8.43 1.64 -7.18
CA TYR A 8 -8.09 1.62 -5.76
C TYR A 8 -9.04 2.53 -4.98
N ASN A 9 -10.12 1.95 -4.49
CA ASN A 9 -11.00 2.60 -3.54
C ASN A 9 -11.58 1.51 -2.63
N LEU A 10 -11.34 1.63 -1.32
CA LEU A 10 -11.74 0.60 -0.34
C LEU A 10 -13.26 0.46 -0.20
N ALA A 11 -14.03 1.47 -0.64
CA ALA A 11 -15.49 1.50 -0.57
C ALA A 11 -16.17 1.34 -1.94
N VAL A 12 -15.43 0.91 -2.98
CA VAL A 12 -15.99 0.76 -4.33
C VAL A 12 -17.03 -0.38 -4.37
N PRO A 13 -18.12 -0.24 -5.16
CA PRO A 13 -19.04 -1.35 -5.43
C PRO A 13 -18.32 -2.54 -6.08
N VAL A 14 -18.69 -3.75 -5.67
CA VAL A 14 -18.02 -4.99 -6.12
C VAL A 14 -18.03 -5.14 -7.64
N GLU A 15 -19.15 -4.81 -8.29
CA GLU A 15 -19.32 -4.92 -9.74
C GLU A 15 -18.37 -3.99 -10.50
N THR A 16 -18.13 -2.79 -9.96
CA THR A 16 -17.21 -1.82 -10.55
C THR A 16 -15.76 -2.27 -10.34
N ALA A 17 -15.41 -2.75 -9.14
CA ALA A 17 -14.11 -3.31 -8.87
C ALA A 17 -13.80 -4.53 -9.76
N GLN A 18 -14.78 -5.43 -9.95
CA GLN A 18 -14.67 -6.60 -10.81
C GLN A 18 -14.38 -6.19 -12.25
N ARG A 19 -15.23 -5.33 -12.82
CA ARG A 19 -15.10 -4.87 -14.21
C ARG A 19 -13.74 -4.19 -14.49
N VAL A 20 -13.25 -3.36 -13.56
CA VAL A 20 -12.00 -2.63 -13.79
C VAL A 20 -10.77 -3.50 -13.48
N ASN A 21 -10.75 -4.16 -12.33
CA ASN A 21 -9.54 -4.84 -11.86
C ASN A 21 -9.39 -6.25 -12.44
N VAL A 22 -10.50 -6.98 -12.65
CA VAL A 22 -10.44 -8.36 -13.16
C VAL A 22 -10.65 -8.38 -14.67
N ASP A 23 -11.81 -7.92 -15.16
CA ASP A 23 -12.09 -7.96 -16.61
C ASP A 23 -11.10 -7.08 -17.38
N GLY A 24 -10.75 -5.90 -16.84
CA GLY A 24 -9.71 -5.03 -17.41
C GLY A 24 -8.34 -5.70 -17.48
N THR A 25 -7.95 -6.48 -16.47
CA THR A 25 -6.72 -7.29 -16.53
C THR A 25 -6.85 -8.40 -17.56
N GLY A 26 -8.00 -9.05 -17.69
CA GLY A 26 -8.28 -10.04 -18.75
C GLY A 26 -8.05 -9.46 -20.14
N ASN A 27 -8.59 -8.27 -20.42
CA ASN A 27 -8.41 -7.59 -21.72
C ASN A 27 -6.92 -7.28 -22.00
N VAL A 28 -6.15 -6.89 -20.95
CA VAL A 28 -4.71 -6.68 -21.09
C VAL A 28 -3.98 -7.98 -21.39
N LEU A 29 -4.36 -9.08 -20.76
CA LEU A 29 -3.78 -10.41 -21.03
C LEU A 29 -4.08 -10.89 -22.46
N GLU A 30 -5.29 -10.68 -22.96
CA GLU A 30 -5.65 -10.96 -24.35
C GLU A 30 -4.79 -10.14 -25.32
N LEU A 31 -4.62 -8.85 -25.04
CA LEU A 31 -3.72 -7.98 -25.82
C LEU A 31 -2.28 -8.50 -25.78
N CYS A 32 -1.78 -8.92 -24.62
CA CYS A 32 -0.43 -9.49 -24.48
C CYS A 32 -0.26 -10.79 -25.30
N LEU A 33 -1.28 -11.64 -25.33
CA LEU A 33 -1.27 -12.89 -26.11
C LEU A 33 -1.29 -12.63 -27.62
N ALA A 34 -1.92 -11.55 -28.08
CA ALA A 34 -1.98 -11.17 -29.48
C ALA A 34 -0.78 -10.32 -29.94
N ALA A 35 -0.03 -9.75 -29.00
CA ALA A 35 1.08 -8.86 -29.32
C ALA A 35 2.32 -9.63 -29.76
N GLU A 36 2.66 -9.55 -31.05
CA GLU A 36 3.92 -10.09 -31.58
C GLU A 36 5.11 -9.33 -31.00
N GLY A 37 6.11 -10.07 -30.49
CA GLY A 37 7.33 -9.48 -29.95
C GLY A 37 7.20 -8.84 -28.55
N LEU A 38 6.17 -9.21 -27.79
CA LEU A 38 6.07 -8.79 -26.39
C LEU A 38 7.21 -9.43 -25.57
N GLU A 39 8.16 -8.62 -25.15
CA GLU A 39 9.30 -9.09 -24.34
C GLU A 39 8.93 -9.33 -22.88
N ARG A 40 8.06 -8.49 -22.31
CA ARG A 40 7.68 -8.55 -20.89
C ARG A 40 6.37 -7.83 -20.58
N LEU A 41 5.56 -8.47 -19.74
CA LEU A 41 4.50 -7.81 -18.96
C LEU A 41 4.99 -7.57 -17.53
N ALA A 42 5.10 -6.31 -17.10
CA ALA A 42 5.25 -5.94 -15.70
C ALA A 42 3.85 -5.65 -15.13
N TYR A 43 3.33 -6.60 -14.37
CA TYR A 43 2.00 -6.51 -13.76
C TYR A 43 2.10 -6.01 -12.32
N VAL A 44 1.47 -4.89 -12.02
CA VAL A 44 1.42 -4.36 -10.65
C VAL A 44 0.19 -4.90 -9.92
N SER A 45 0.45 -5.78 -8.97
CA SER A 45 -0.52 -6.31 -8.01
C SER A 45 -0.44 -5.52 -6.69
N THR A 46 -0.59 -6.18 -5.57
CA THR A 46 -0.39 -5.62 -4.22
C THR A 46 0.05 -6.73 -3.27
N ALA A 47 0.87 -6.41 -2.26
CA ALA A 47 1.20 -7.35 -1.18
C ALA A 47 -0.06 -7.81 -0.41
N TYR A 48 -1.11 -7.00 -0.44
CA TYR A 48 -2.36 -7.26 0.27
C TYR A 48 -3.30 -8.27 -0.43
N VAL A 49 -2.90 -8.89 -1.55
CA VAL A 49 -3.54 -10.12 -2.05
C VAL A 49 -3.44 -11.26 -1.01
N ALA A 50 -2.57 -11.10 -0.01
CA ALA A 50 -2.53 -11.94 1.18
C ALA A 50 -3.84 -11.94 1.99
N GLY A 51 -4.71 -10.95 1.80
CA GLY A 51 -6.00 -10.88 2.49
C GLY A 51 -5.86 -10.73 3.99
N GLN A 52 -6.59 -11.56 4.76
CA GLN A 52 -6.58 -11.56 6.22
C GLN A 52 -5.54 -12.52 6.84
N ARG A 53 -4.63 -13.07 6.04
CA ARG A 53 -3.55 -13.92 6.55
C ARG A 53 -2.69 -13.18 7.56
N THR A 54 -2.16 -13.91 8.53
CA THR A 54 -1.24 -13.40 9.55
C THR A 54 0.09 -14.14 9.50
N GLY A 55 1.11 -13.57 10.13
CA GLY A 55 2.47 -14.12 10.10
C GLY A 55 3.21 -13.79 8.79
N LEU A 56 4.18 -14.62 8.43
CA LEU A 56 5.01 -14.39 7.24
C LEU A 56 4.28 -14.86 5.98
N VAL A 57 4.25 -14.00 4.97
CA VAL A 57 3.69 -14.26 3.64
C VAL A 57 4.83 -14.23 2.63
N TYR A 58 5.04 -15.33 1.92
CA TYR A 58 6.12 -15.45 0.94
C TYR A 58 5.72 -14.91 -0.44
N GLU A 59 6.72 -14.48 -1.22
CA GLU A 59 6.53 -13.92 -2.56
C GLU A 59 5.85 -14.89 -3.53
N HIS A 60 6.17 -16.18 -3.45
CA HIS A 60 5.60 -17.21 -4.32
C HIS A 60 4.15 -17.60 -3.96
N GLU A 61 3.68 -17.30 -2.76
CA GLU A 61 2.33 -17.68 -2.31
C GLU A 61 1.26 -16.77 -2.93
N LEU A 62 0.11 -17.37 -3.26
CA LEU A 62 -1.09 -16.65 -3.68
C LEU A 62 -2.35 -17.33 -3.14
N VAL A 63 -2.70 -18.53 -3.61
CA VAL A 63 -3.93 -19.22 -3.26
C VAL A 63 -3.71 -20.04 -2.00
N MET A 64 -4.10 -19.48 -0.85
CA MET A 64 -3.89 -20.07 0.48
C MET A 64 -5.20 -20.20 1.27
N GLY A 65 -6.36 -20.03 0.63
CA GLY A 65 -7.67 -20.10 1.28
C GLY A 65 -8.00 -18.86 2.14
N GLN A 66 -7.38 -17.73 1.87
CA GLN A 66 -7.58 -16.49 2.62
C GLN A 66 -8.90 -15.78 2.30
N ASP A 67 -9.43 -15.08 3.30
CA ASP A 67 -10.46 -14.06 3.16
C ASP A 67 -9.84 -12.68 2.92
N TRP A 68 -10.63 -11.71 2.46
CA TRP A 68 -10.20 -10.35 2.14
C TRP A 68 -10.87 -9.32 3.05
N LYS A 69 -10.19 -8.18 3.23
CA LYS A 69 -10.71 -7.05 4.00
C LYS A 69 -11.70 -6.20 3.21
N ASN A 70 -11.58 -6.20 1.88
CA ASN A 70 -12.40 -5.40 0.97
C ASN A 70 -12.37 -5.95 -0.47
N HIS A 71 -13.19 -5.36 -1.34
CA HIS A 71 -13.31 -5.77 -2.75
C HIS A 71 -12.06 -5.46 -3.59
N TYR A 72 -11.26 -4.48 -3.20
CA TYR A 72 -9.99 -4.21 -3.87
C TYR A 72 -9.03 -5.41 -3.74
N GLU A 73 -8.82 -5.91 -2.51
CA GLU A 73 -7.94 -7.07 -2.29
C GLU A 73 -8.43 -8.31 -3.05
N SER A 74 -9.74 -8.61 -2.97
CA SER A 74 -10.29 -9.80 -3.63
C SER A 74 -10.20 -9.72 -5.16
N THR A 75 -10.45 -8.56 -5.76
CA THR A 75 -10.36 -8.39 -7.22
C THR A 75 -8.92 -8.36 -7.71
N LYS A 76 -7.97 -7.76 -6.96
CA LYS A 76 -6.55 -7.85 -7.28
C LYS A 76 -6.01 -9.28 -7.18
N PHE A 77 -6.50 -10.04 -6.19
CA PHE A 77 -6.19 -11.47 -6.08
C PHE A 77 -6.70 -12.25 -7.29
N GLN A 78 -7.96 -12.10 -7.67
CA GLN A 78 -8.55 -12.79 -8.83
C GLN A 78 -7.79 -12.45 -10.13
N ALA A 79 -7.49 -11.17 -10.34
CA ALA A 79 -6.71 -10.73 -11.49
C ALA A 79 -5.30 -11.36 -11.49
N GLU A 80 -4.65 -11.45 -10.33
CA GLU A 80 -3.32 -12.08 -10.24
C GLU A 80 -3.37 -13.59 -10.51
N VAL A 81 -4.43 -14.29 -10.12
CA VAL A 81 -4.63 -15.70 -10.48
C VAL A 81 -4.60 -15.85 -12.01
N TRP A 82 -5.35 -15.04 -12.75
CA TRP A 82 -5.35 -15.10 -14.22
C TRP A 82 -3.98 -14.75 -14.82
N VAL A 83 -3.30 -13.76 -14.26
CA VAL A 83 -1.93 -13.43 -14.69
C VAL A 83 -1.01 -14.65 -14.51
N ARG A 84 -1.05 -15.31 -13.35
CA ARG A 84 -0.21 -16.49 -13.07
C ARG A 84 -0.54 -17.68 -13.97
N GLU A 85 -1.80 -17.91 -14.27
CA GLU A 85 -2.23 -18.97 -15.19
C GLU A 85 -1.64 -18.79 -16.59
N LEU A 86 -1.41 -17.54 -17.03
CA LEU A 86 -0.91 -17.22 -18.35
C LEU A 86 0.61 -16.92 -18.40
N MET A 87 1.32 -16.94 -17.27
CA MET A 87 2.78 -16.65 -17.23
C MET A 87 3.62 -17.58 -18.09
N HIS A 88 3.15 -18.79 -18.36
CA HIS A 88 3.82 -19.73 -19.26
C HIS A 88 3.74 -19.32 -20.76
N ARG A 89 2.83 -18.42 -21.13
CA ARG A 89 2.61 -17.89 -22.48
C ARG A 89 3.00 -16.42 -22.61
N VAL A 90 2.82 -15.66 -21.55
CA VAL A 90 3.14 -14.23 -21.48
C VAL A 90 4.30 -14.04 -20.51
N PRO A 91 5.51 -13.70 -20.99
CA PRO A 91 6.64 -13.44 -20.09
C PRO A 91 6.30 -12.32 -19.12
N THR A 92 6.12 -12.65 -17.84
CA THR A 92 5.56 -11.72 -16.86
C THR A 92 6.45 -11.61 -15.62
N THR A 93 6.53 -10.41 -15.06
CA THR A 93 7.00 -10.15 -13.69
C THR A 93 5.84 -9.55 -12.90
N ILE A 94 5.51 -10.15 -11.77
CA ILE A 94 4.46 -9.65 -10.87
C ILE A 94 5.12 -8.82 -9.77
N LEU A 95 4.62 -7.60 -9.58
CA LEU A 95 5.11 -6.66 -8.57
C LEU A 95 4.01 -6.41 -7.54
N ARG A 96 4.32 -6.65 -6.28
CA ARG A 96 3.39 -6.51 -5.16
C ARG A 96 3.87 -5.41 -4.20
N PRO A 97 3.61 -4.14 -4.50
CA PRO A 97 3.93 -3.08 -3.55
C PRO A 97 3.09 -3.20 -2.28
N ALA A 98 3.67 -2.75 -1.16
CA ALA A 98 2.94 -2.43 0.06
C ALA A 98 2.09 -1.15 -0.14
N ILE A 99 1.73 -0.45 0.93
CA ILE A 99 1.02 0.83 0.82
C ILE A 99 1.98 1.88 0.25
N VAL A 100 1.65 2.39 -0.93
CA VAL A 100 2.48 3.40 -1.61
C VAL A 100 2.16 4.78 -1.05
N VAL A 101 3.20 5.54 -0.72
CA VAL A 101 3.14 6.94 -0.27
C VAL A 101 3.89 7.85 -1.25
N GLY A 102 3.95 9.13 -0.94
CA GLY A 102 4.63 10.12 -1.78
C GLY A 102 6.11 9.84 -2.04
N ASP A 103 6.71 10.60 -2.92
CA ASP A 103 8.14 10.53 -3.28
C ASP A 103 9.03 10.70 -2.05
N SER A 104 10.08 9.89 -1.92
CA SER A 104 10.95 9.90 -0.73
C SER A 104 11.76 11.20 -0.57
N ARG A 105 11.97 11.94 -1.64
CA ARG A 105 12.81 13.15 -1.68
C ARG A 105 12.06 14.40 -1.25
N ASP A 106 10.83 14.58 -1.75
CA ASP A 106 10.03 15.80 -1.55
C ASP A 106 8.64 15.55 -0.97
N GLY A 107 8.21 14.28 -0.86
CA GLY A 107 6.91 13.88 -0.34
C GLY A 107 5.76 14.01 -1.33
N ALA A 108 6.01 14.38 -2.59
CA ALA A 108 4.99 14.64 -3.58
C ALA A 108 4.10 13.41 -3.81
N THR A 109 2.78 13.65 -3.80
CA THR A 109 1.75 12.65 -4.05
C THR A 109 0.55 13.28 -4.75
N GLU A 110 -0.27 12.50 -5.42
CA GLU A 110 -1.48 13.01 -6.08
C GLU A 110 -2.69 13.09 -5.14
N LYS A 111 -2.67 12.36 -4.03
CA LYS A 111 -3.79 12.37 -3.07
C LYS A 111 -3.35 11.92 -1.67
N PHE A 112 -4.07 12.39 -0.67
CA PHE A 112 -3.82 12.07 0.74
C PHE A 112 -4.74 10.94 1.22
N ASP A 113 -4.46 9.71 0.80
CA ASP A 113 -5.12 8.49 1.30
C ASP A 113 -4.16 7.62 2.14
N GLY A 114 -4.58 6.42 2.55
CA GLY A 114 -3.76 5.52 3.36
C GLY A 114 -3.20 6.18 4.62
N PRO A 115 -1.87 6.24 4.82
CA PRO A 115 -1.25 6.83 6.01
C PRO A 115 -1.57 8.31 6.21
N TYR A 116 -1.94 9.04 5.16
CA TYR A 116 -2.30 10.46 5.26
C TYR A 116 -3.59 10.70 6.07
N TYR A 117 -4.46 9.71 6.23
CA TYR A 117 -5.57 9.81 7.20
C TYR A 117 -5.07 9.95 8.64
N LEU A 118 -3.96 9.28 8.98
CA LEU A 118 -3.31 9.46 10.29
C LEU A 118 -2.79 10.88 10.46
N LEU A 119 -2.12 11.42 9.44
CA LEU A 119 -1.65 12.80 9.41
C LEU A 119 -2.79 13.80 9.58
N ARG A 120 -3.92 13.62 8.88
CA ARG A 120 -5.11 14.47 9.05
C ARG A 120 -5.67 14.42 10.48
N ALA A 121 -5.72 13.23 11.09
CA ALA A 121 -6.18 13.09 12.46
C ALA A 121 -5.22 13.79 13.45
N ILE A 122 -3.91 13.63 13.26
CA ILE A 122 -2.87 14.31 14.04
C ILE A 122 -2.97 15.83 13.88
N ALA A 123 -3.08 16.33 12.65
CA ALA A 123 -3.20 17.76 12.35
C ALA A 123 -4.43 18.38 13.02
N ARG A 124 -5.58 17.71 12.96
CA ARG A 124 -6.80 18.17 13.65
C ARG A 124 -6.64 18.21 15.17
N ALA A 125 -6.07 17.16 15.77
CA ALA A 125 -5.81 17.13 17.20
C ALA A 125 -4.81 18.22 17.61
N HIS A 126 -3.76 18.43 16.83
CA HIS A 126 -2.75 19.46 17.07
C HIS A 126 -3.37 20.87 17.03
N ARG A 127 -4.13 21.22 15.99
CA ARG A 127 -4.82 22.52 15.86
C ARG A 127 -5.84 22.76 16.96
N ALA A 128 -6.56 21.72 17.36
CA ALA A 128 -7.51 21.78 18.45
C ALA A 128 -6.84 21.79 19.85
N ARG A 129 -5.50 21.77 19.93
CA ARG A 129 -4.72 21.67 21.18
C ARG A 129 -5.13 20.45 22.04
N ARG A 130 -5.60 19.37 21.40
CA ARG A 130 -5.98 18.12 22.06
C ARG A 130 -4.80 17.15 22.10
N PRO A 131 -4.77 16.22 23.05
CA PRO A 131 -3.81 15.12 23.03
C PRO A 131 -3.95 14.30 21.75
N ILE A 132 -2.81 13.90 21.17
CA ILE A 132 -2.76 12.91 20.09
C ILE A 132 -2.74 11.55 20.79
N ALA A 133 -3.77 10.73 20.58
CA ALA A 133 -3.85 9.43 21.22
C ALA A 133 -3.06 8.38 20.43
N GLN A 134 -2.39 7.48 21.16
CA GLN A 134 -1.78 6.28 20.59
C GLN A 134 -2.90 5.26 20.31
N PHE A 135 -2.99 4.82 19.06
CA PHE A 135 -3.90 3.75 18.63
C PHE A 135 -3.19 2.79 17.68
N GLY A 136 -3.76 1.64 17.45
CA GLY A 136 -3.10 0.57 16.69
C GLY A 136 -2.35 -0.40 17.63
N ARG A 137 -1.70 -1.35 17.03
CA ARG A 137 -1.01 -2.44 17.73
C ARG A 137 0.51 -2.25 17.65
N SER A 138 1.20 -2.64 18.72
CA SER A 138 2.67 -2.68 18.74
C SER A 138 3.24 -3.96 18.09
N ASP A 139 2.39 -4.97 17.89
CA ASP A 139 2.71 -6.25 17.28
C ASP A 139 2.15 -6.39 15.84
N ALA A 140 1.72 -5.31 15.24
CA ALA A 140 1.31 -5.23 13.84
C ALA A 140 2.23 -4.26 13.10
N SER A 141 2.88 -4.73 12.06
CA SER A 141 3.68 -3.89 11.16
C SER A 141 2.78 -3.11 10.20
N PHE A 142 3.15 -1.88 9.91
CA PHE A 142 2.47 -1.07 8.91
C PHE A 142 3.44 -0.76 7.78
N ASN A 143 3.38 -1.59 6.74
CA ASN A 143 4.35 -1.53 5.66
C ASN A 143 3.96 -0.46 4.64
N VAL A 144 4.85 0.51 4.45
CA VAL A 144 4.72 1.60 3.48
C VAL A 144 6.00 1.73 2.66
N VAL A 145 5.86 2.12 1.41
CA VAL A 145 6.98 2.36 0.49
C VAL A 145 6.74 3.63 -0.32
N PRO A 146 7.77 4.41 -0.65
CA PRO A 146 7.59 5.61 -1.45
C PRO A 146 7.46 5.28 -2.94
N VAL A 147 6.73 6.13 -3.67
CA VAL A 147 6.39 5.92 -5.08
C VAL A 147 7.62 5.87 -5.99
N ASP A 148 8.63 6.69 -5.73
CA ASP A 148 9.89 6.72 -6.51
C ASP A 148 10.65 5.39 -6.42
N PHE A 149 10.67 4.73 -5.27
CA PHE A 149 11.22 3.39 -5.13
C PHE A 149 10.43 2.37 -5.98
N VAL A 150 9.10 2.40 -5.90
CA VAL A 150 8.25 1.48 -6.68
C VAL A 150 8.48 1.67 -8.17
N VAL A 151 8.54 2.92 -8.66
CA VAL A 151 8.80 3.24 -10.07
C VAL A 151 10.20 2.78 -10.50
N ALA A 152 11.22 3.04 -9.67
CA ALA A 152 12.59 2.60 -9.96
C ALA A 152 12.69 1.08 -10.02
N ALA A 153 12.06 0.37 -9.08
CA ALA A 153 12.01 -1.09 -9.05
C ALA A 153 11.32 -1.65 -10.30
N MET A 154 10.18 -1.09 -10.70
CA MET A 154 9.47 -1.48 -11.92
C MET A 154 10.34 -1.32 -13.16
N ALA A 155 11.04 -0.19 -13.29
CA ALA A 155 11.90 0.09 -14.44
C ALA A 155 13.11 -0.87 -14.49
N ALA A 156 13.71 -1.20 -13.35
CA ALA A 156 14.82 -2.13 -13.25
C ALA A 156 14.41 -3.55 -13.67
N VAL A 157 13.37 -4.10 -13.04
CA VAL A 157 12.97 -5.50 -13.29
C VAL A 157 12.33 -5.71 -14.67
N ALA A 158 11.77 -4.67 -15.28
CA ALA A 158 11.16 -4.80 -16.62
C ALA A 158 12.17 -5.20 -17.69
N ARG A 159 13.45 -4.91 -17.48
CA ARG A 159 14.56 -5.22 -18.41
C ARG A 159 15.46 -6.35 -17.94
N ASP A 160 15.28 -6.83 -16.72
CA ASP A 160 16.11 -7.88 -16.15
C ASP A 160 15.56 -9.26 -16.53
N PRO A 161 16.29 -10.07 -17.30
CA PRO A 161 15.87 -11.44 -17.63
C PRO A 161 15.63 -12.31 -16.37
N ALA A 162 16.39 -12.08 -15.28
CA ALA A 162 16.27 -12.82 -14.04
C ALA A 162 14.94 -12.56 -13.29
N ALA A 163 14.23 -11.49 -13.65
CA ALA A 163 12.93 -11.17 -13.09
C ALA A 163 11.76 -11.83 -13.85
N THR A 164 12.03 -12.53 -14.96
CA THR A 164 10.96 -13.22 -15.72
C THR A 164 10.41 -14.39 -14.94
N GLY A 165 9.09 -14.45 -14.80
CA GLY A 165 8.43 -15.51 -14.04
C GLY A 165 8.39 -15.25 -12.53
N GLU A 166 9.00 -14.16 -12.06
CA GLU A 166 9.08 -13.86 -10.63
C GLU A 166 7.87 -13.06 -10.13
N THR A 167 7.56 -13.27 -8.86
CA THR A 167 6.66 -12.41 -8.08
C THR A 167 7.48 -11.75 -6.99
N LEU A 168 7.45 -10.43 -6.93
CA LEU A 168 8.33 -9.61 -6.10
C LEU A 168 7.52 -8.73 -5.15
N HIS A 169 7.77 -8.83 -3.85
CA HIS A 169 7.22 -7.91 -2.86
C HIS A 169 8.05 -6.62 -2.80
N LEU A 170 7.46 -5.51 -3.24
CA LEU A 170 8.05 -4.19 -3.10
C LEU A 170 7.63 -3.58 -1.77
N VAL A 171 8.31 -3.97 -0.71
CA VAL A 171 7.97 -3.66 0.68
C VAL A 171 9.21 -3.21 1.45
N ASP A 172 9.04 -2.55 2.60
CA ASP A 172 10.11 -2.41 3.58
C ASP A 172 10.32 -3.79 4.25
N PRO A 173 11.50 -4.41 4.15
CA PRO A 173 11.74 -5.74 4.72
C PRO A 173 11.80 -5.74 6.26
N ASP A 174 11.92 -4.56 6.88
CA ASP A 174 11.93 -4.37 8.33
C ASP A 174 11.00 -3.19 8.72
N PRO A 175 9.67 -3.35 8.50
CA PRO A 175 8.73 -2.27 8.66
C PRO A 175 8.51 -1.92 10.12
N LEU A 176 8.25 -0.65 10.39
CA LEU A 176 7.89 -0.20 11.71
C LEU A 176 6.55 -0.80 12.15
N SER A 177 6.40 -0.98 13.46
CA SER A 177 5.08 -1.24 14.03
C SER A 177 4.16 -0.03 13.82
N THR A 178 2.85 -0.26 13.80
CA THR A 178 1.84 0.81 13.71
C THR A 178 2.05 1.89 14.77
N ASN A 179 2.45 1.48 15.98
CA ASN A 179 2.71 2.41 17.08
C ASN A 179 3.94 3.29 16.81
N GLU A 180 5.02 2.71 16.30
CA GLU A 180 6.26 3.45 15.99
C GLU A 180 6.04 4.42 14.84
N LEU A 181 5.34 3.97 13.78
CA LEU A 181 4.98 4.82 12.66
C LEU A 181 4.15 6.01 13.12
N LEU A 182 3.09 5.78 13.92
CA LEU A 182 2.26 6.85 14.45
C LEU A 182 3.06 7.82 15.33
N ARG A 183 4.00 7.31 16.13
CA ARG A 183 4.89 8.13 16.95
C ARG A 183 5.75 9.04 16.08
N LEU A 184 6.45 8.49 15.09
CA LEU A 184 7.31 9.28 14.19
C LEU A 184 6.53 10.35 13.43
N VAL A 185 5.38 9.99 12.85
CA VAL A 185 4.51 10.94 12.14
C VAL A 185 4.03 12.07 13.07
N SER A 186 3.71 11.74 14.33
CA SER A 186 3.27 12.72 15.32
C SER A 186 4.40 13.64 15.77
N GLU A 187 5.59 13.11 15.98
CA GLU A 187 6.79 13.87 16.33
C GLU A 187 7.17 14.82 15.20
N GLU A 188 7.17 14.33 13.96
CA GLU A 188 7.52 15.14 12.79
C GLU A 188 6.50 16.25 12.51
N TYR A 189 5.18 15.97 12.59
CA TYR A 189 4.15 16.97 12.31
C TYR A 189 3.92 17.94 13.48
N ALA A 190 3.81 17.43 14.71
CA ALA A 190 3.33 18.18 15.87
C ALA A 190 4.44 18.48 16.90
N GLY A 191 5.69 18.04 16.68
CA GLY A 191 6.80 18.18 17.61
C GLY A 191 6.59 17.42 18.93
N ARG A 192 5.69 16.47 18.98
CA ARG A 192 5.36 15.73 20.22
C ARG A 192 4.88 14.31 19.94
N ALA A 193 5.25 13.39 20.80
CA ALA A 193 4.79 12.02 20.77
C ALA A 193 3.31 11.90 21.17
N PRO A 194 2.58 10.87 20.69
CA PRO A 194 1.25 10.52 21.16
C PRO A 194 1.25 10.24 22.67
N ARG A 195 0.14 10.59 23.36
CA ARG A 195 -0.05 10.35 24.79
C ARG A 195 -1.34 9.60 25.06
N GLY A 196 -1.27 8.67 26.01
CA GLY A 196 -2.39 7.77 26.31
C GLY A 196 -2.59 6.73 25.20
N ARG A 197 -3.39 5.71 25.49
CA ARG A 197 -3.68 4.61 24.56
C ARG A 197 -5.18 4.43 24.40
N VAL A 198 -5.62 4.40 23.15
CA VAL A 198 -7.01 4.05 22.83
C VAL A 198 -7.03 2.61 22.30
N PRO A 199 -7.78 1.71 22.91
CA PRO A 199 -7.92 0.35 22.41
C PRO A 199 -8.43 0.32 20.96
N PRO A 200 -7.88 -0.53 20.08
CA PRO A 200 -8.28 -0.60 18.67
C PRO A 200 -9.78 -0.84 18.46
N GLY A 201 -10.42 -1.61 19.33
CA GLY A 201 -11.86 -1.85 19.30
C GLY A 201 -12.70 -0.59 19.50
N LEU A 202 -12.24 0.34 20.35
CA LEU A 202 -12.93 1.62 20.55
C LEU A 202 -12.77 2.54 19.34
N VAL A 203 -11.60 2.54 18.70
CA VAL A 203 -11.38 3.28 17.46
C VAL A 203 -12.27 2.72 16.35
N ALA A 204 -12.34 1.38 16.20
CA ALA A 204 -13.21 0.73 15.24
C ALA A 204 -14.69 1.03 15.48
N ALA A 205 -15.14 1.08 16.74
CA ALA A 205 -16.50 1.44 17.09
C ALA A 205 -16.80 2.93 16.78
N ALA A 206 -15.87 3.84 17.11
CA ALA A 206 -15.98 5.26 16.81
C ALA A 206 -16.13 5.52 15.31
N LEU A 207 -15.37 4.85 14.46
CA LEU A 207 -15.44 5.01 13.00
C LEU A 207 -16.74 4.46 12.36
N ARG A 208 -17.61 3.79 13.13
CA ARG A 208 -18.97 3.47 12.66
C ARG A 208 -19.86 4.71 12.60
N VAL A 209 -19.54 5.74 13.36
CA VAL A 209 -20.30 7.00 13.43
C VAL A 209 -19.72 8.00 12.42
N PRO A 210 -20.51 8.51 11.46
CA PRO A 210 -20.03 9.43 10.43
C PRO A 210 -19.31 10.66 10.98
N ALA A 211 -19.89 11.33 11.98
CA ALA A 211 -19.29 12.50 12.62
C ALA A 211 -17.91 12.20 13.26
N MET A 212 -17.72 10.99 13.79
CA MET A 212 -16.43 10.57 14.34
C MET A 212 -15.40 10.29 13.23
N ARG A 213 -15.83 9.78 12.08
CA ARG A 213 -14.94 9.62 10.92
C ARG A 213 -14.39 10.96 10.46
N GLU A 214 -15.25 11.96 10.34
CA GLU A 214 -14.82 13.32 10.00
C GLU A 214 -13.87 13.89 11.06
N LEU A 215 -14.16 13.72 12.33
CA LEU A 215 -13.27 14.14 13.42
C LEU A 215 -11.91 13.46 13.34
N MET A 216 -11.87 12.21 12.89
CA MET A 216 -10.65 11.41 12.68
C MET A 216 -10.04 11.56 11.28
N GLY A 217 -10.21 12.71 10.63
CA GLY A 217 -9.54 13.00 9.35
C GLY A 217 -10.22 12.45 8.10
N GLY A 218 -11.48 12.00 8.21
CA GLY A 218 -12.18 11.33 7.09
C GLY A 218 -11.74 9.88 6.91
N THR A 219 -11.10 9.28 7.92
CA THR A 219 -10.57 7.90 7.88
C THR A 219 -11.67 6.90 7.51
N PRO A 220 -11.53 6.15 6.40
CA PRO A 220 -12.45 5.07 6.08
C PRO A 220 -12.42 3.99 7.17
N ARG A 221 -13.58 3.41 7.45
CA ARG A 221 -13.70 2.32 8.42
C ARG A 221 -12.79 1.12 8.06
N GLU A 222 -12.66 0.86 6.78
CA GLU A 222 -11.88 -0.23 6.20
C GLU A 222 -10.37 -0.09 6.48
N SER A 223 -9.88 1.14 6.67
CA SER A 223 -8.45 1.42 6.94
C SER A 223 -7.96 0.86 8.28
N ILE A 224 -8.86 0.66 9.26
CA ILE A 224 -8.48 0.12 10.58
C ILE A 224 -7.96 -1.31 10.49
N ALA A 225 -8.49 -2.09 9.55
CA ALA A 225 -8.05 -3.46 9.37
C ALA A 225 -6.54 -3.53 9.05
N TYR A 226 -6.01 -2.54 8.33
CA TYR A 226 -4.58 -2.46 7.99
C TYR A 226 -3.71 -2.06 9.19
N LEU A 227 -4.18 -1.17 10.05
CA LEU A 227 -3.44 -0.72 11.25
C LEU A 227 -3.26 -1.83 12.31
N ASN A 228 -4.07 -2.88 12.22
CA ASN A 228 -4.06 -3.98 13.18
C ASN A 228 -3.65 -5.33 12.55
N HIS A 229 -3.22 -5.31 11.31
CA HIS A 229 -2.93 -6.52 10.54
C HIS A 229 -1.54 -7.06 10.89
N ARG A 230 -1.51 -8.25 11.50
CA ARG A 230 -0.28 -8.93 11.90
C ARG A 230 0.32 -9.73 10.75
N VAL A 231 0.73 -9.06 9.70
CA VAL A 231 1.36 -9.67 8.53
C VAL A 231 2.77 -9.13 8.35
N THR A 232 3.66 -10.00 7.95
CA THR A 232 5.01 -9.68 7.50
C THR A 232 5.19 -10.25 6.10
N PHE A 233 5.77 -9.49 5.21
CA PHE A 233 5.99 -9.91 3.82
C PHE A 233 7.46 -10.30 3.63
N ASP A 234 7.70 -11.51 3.14
CA ASP A 234 9.02 -11.90 2.64
C ASP A 234 9.35 -11.09 1.39
N ALA A 235 10.54 -10.52 1.34
CA ALA A 235 11.00 -9.72 0.19
C ALA A 235 12.40 -10.13 -0.26
N ARG A 236 12.85 -11.34 0.11
CA ARG A 236 14.23 -11.77 -0.12
C ARG A 236 14.57 -11.79 -1.61
N ARG A 237 13.65 -12.28 -2.44
CA ARG A 237 13.86 -12.34 -3.89
C ARG A 237 13.84 -10.94 -4.52
N ALA A 238 12.91 -10.09 -4.11
CA ALA A 238 12.88 -8.68 -4.54
C ALA A 238 14.17 -7.95 -4.14
N VAL A 239 14.61 -8.09 -2.89
CA VAL A 239 15.84 -7.44 -2.40
C VAL A 239 17.07 -7.95 -3.16
N GLU A 240 17.18 -9.25 -3.42
CA GLU A 240 18.28 -9.83 -4.20
C GLU A 240 18.36 -9.20 -5.59
N LEU A 241 17.26 -9.23 -6.36
CA LEU A 241 17.21 -8.69 -7.72
C LEU A 241 17.45 -7.17 -7.73
N LEU A 242 16.77 -6.43 -6.87
CA LEU A 242 16.88 -4.97 -6.84
C LEU A 242 18.28 -4.50 -6.39
N THR A 243 18.95 -5.23 -5.49
CA THR A 243 20.32 -4.91 -5.08
C THR A 243 21.31 -5.01 -6.23
N ALA A 244 21.12 -5.95 -7.17
CA ALA A 244 21.92 -6.05 -8.38
C ALA A 244 21.81 -4.79 -9.27
N HIS A 245 20.70 -4.06 -9.16
CA HIS A 245 20.48 -2.77 -9.83
C HIS A 245 20.81 -1.56 -8.95
N GLY A 246 21.45 -1.75 -7.80
CA GLY A 246 21.79 -0.67 -6.85
C GLY A 246 20.57 -0.08 -6.11
N LEU A 247 19.42 -0.77 -6.14
CA LEU A 247 18.19 -0.32 -5.50
C LEU A 247 17.99 -1.03 -4.16
N ARG A 248 17.55 -0.27 -3.16
CA ARG A 248 17.14 -0.81 -1.85
C ARG A 248 15.86 -0.11 -1.40
N PRO A 249 14.93 -0.84 -0.75
CA PRO A 249 13.76 -0.22 -0.15
C PRO A 249 14.20 0.82 0.89
N PRO A 250 13.78 2.10 0.77
CA PRO A 250 14.11 3.11 1.78
C PRO A 250 13.31 2.83 3.06
N ARG A 251 13.92 3.15 4.20
CA ARG A 251 13.29 2.99 5.51
C ARG A 251 12.35 4.17 5.79
N PHE A 252 11.22 3.91 6.43
CA PHE A 252 10.24 4.97 6.73
C PHE A 252 10.84 6.19 7.45
N PRO A 253 11.73 6.05 8.44
CA PRO A 253 12.40 7.20 9.08
C PRO A 253 13.15 8.11 8.12
N ASP A 254 13.63 7.58 6.98
CA ASP A 254 14.48 8.34 6.05
C ASP A 254 13.67 9.35 5.22
N TYR A 255 12.34 9.12 5.05
CA TYR A 255 11.48 9.94 4.18
C TYR A 255 10.22 10.50 4.87
N VAL A 256 9.93 10.14 6.11
CA VAL A 256 8.75 10.65 6.83
C VAL A 256 8.74 12.18 6.89
N GLY A 257 9.91 12.82 7.04
CA GLY A 257 10.03 14.27 7.04
C GLY A 257 9.61 14.92 5.73
N ALA A 258 9.98 14.34 4.58
CA ALA A 258 9.53 14.80 3.26
C ALA A 258 8.01 14.68 3.12
N MET A 259 7.47 13.51 3.47
CA MET A 259 6.03 13.22 3.43
C MET A 259 5.22 14.21 4.30
N VAL A 260 5.68 14.48 5.51
CA VAL A 260 5.00 15.39 6.45
C VAL A 260 5.07 16.84 5.97
N ARG A 261 6.23 17.31 5.49
CA ARG A 261 6.37 18.66 4.91
C ARG A 261 5.44 18.88 3.73
N PHE A 262 5.39 17.95 2.79
CA PHE A 262 4.48 18.03 1.64
C PHE A 262 3.02 18.06 2.09
N PHE A 263 2.62 17.16 3.00
CA PHE A 263 1.28 17.17 3.56
C PHE A 263 0.94 18.52 4.21
N SER A 264 1.83 19.05 5.07
CA SER A 264 1.59 20.32 5.78
C SER A 264 1.42 21.50 4.85
N ALA A 265 2.14 21.51 3.71
CA ALA A 265 2.04 22.56 2.70
C ALA A 265 0.71 22.51 1.92
N HIS A 266 0.10 21.33 1.79
CA HIS A 266 -1.06 21.09 0.91
C HIS A 266 -2.29 20.54 1.65
N GLU A 267 -2.30 20.48 2.99
CA GLU A 267 -3.36 19.80 3.77
C GLU A 267 -4.76 20.41 3.60
N HIS A 268 -4.85 21.64 3.10
CA HIS A 268 -6.10 22.36 2.83
C HIS A 268 -6.47 22.41 1.35
N ASP A 269 -5.62 21.90 0.46
CA ASP A 269 -5.88 21.90 -0.96
C ASP A 269 -6.86 20.75 -1.30
N PRO A 270 -8.04 21.08 -1.86
CA PRO A 270 -9.05 20.09 -2.23
C PRO A 270 -8.57 19.13 -3.34
N ALA A 271 -7.55 19.48 -4.11
CA ALA A 271 -6.97 18.63 -5.14
C ALA A 271 -6.45 17.30 -4.57
N PHE A 272 -5.93 17.30 -3.34
CA PHE A 272 -5.39 16.11 -2.65
C PHE A 272 -6.43 15.36 -1.81
N THR A 273 -7.71 15.78 -1.87
CA THR A 273 -8.76 15.07 -1.13
C THR A 273 -9.12 13.75 -1.84
N PRO A 274 -9.08 12.59 -1.17
CA PRO A 274 -9.51 11.32 -1.77
C PRO A 274 -10.98 11.41 -2.23
N ARG A 275 -11.22 11.06 -3.48
CA ARG A 275 -12.56 10.97 -4.09
C ARG A 275 -13.10 9.57 -3.99
#